data_445a1388f076c04364ad0db2991c3733
#
_entry.id   445a1388f076c04364ad0db2991c3733
#
_cell.length_a   1.000
_cell.length_b   1.000
_cell.length_c   1.000
_cell.angle_alpha   90.00
_cell.angle_beta   90.00
_cell.angle_gamma   90.00
#
_symmetry.space_group_name_H-M   'P 1'
#
loop_
_entity.id
_entity.type
_entity.pdbx_description
1 polymer ?
#
loop_
_entity_poly.entity_id
_entity_poly.type
_entity_poly.pdbx_seq_one_letter_code
_entity_poly.pdbx_strand_id
1 'polypeptide(L)'
;MSQLTASPPSLERAQLEKLCTSIRGKLQFMDYLVRAAVADVDRFHAESDAGTRIFLRQLIEMHASNLTVECENMRLMSELCNSLESAIAQVPAPLRNGDAA
;
A
#
# COMPACT_ATOMS: atom_id res chain seq x y z
N MET A 1 7.57 -17.82 -28.71
CA MET A 1 7.00 -17.42 -29.09
C MET A 1 6.73 -16.17 -28.95
N SER A 2 6.53 -15.72 -29.69
CA SER A 2 6.47 -14.40 -29.67
C SER A 2 5.40 -13.89 -28.94
N GLN A 3 4.39 -14.57 -28.89
CA GLN A 3 3.31 -13.95 -28.29
C GLN A 3 3.64 -13.56 -26.96
N LEU A 4 4.58 -14.14 -26.43
CA LEU A 4 4.91 -13.73 -25.20
C LEU A 4 5.29 -12.39 -25.18
N THR A 5 6.06 -12.12 -26.08
CA THR A 5 6.57 -10.80 -26.14
C THR A 5 5.44 -9.96 -26.36
N ALA A 6 4.45 -10.51 -26.80
CA ALA A 6 3.39 -9.68 -27.12
C ALA A 6 2.56 -9.47 -25.93
N SER A 7 3.06 -9.69 -24.79
CA SER A 7 2.31 -9.35 -23.68
C SER A 7 1.67 -8.06 -23.94
N PRO A 8 0.44 -7.99 -23.99
CA PRO A 8 -0.23 -6.78 -24.38
C PRO A 8 0.04 -5.66 -23.40
N PRO A 9 0.25 -4.50 -23.88
CA PRO A 9 0.39 -3.35 -23.01
C PRO A 9 -0.83 -3.22 -22.11
N SER A 10 -1.98 -3.69 -22.59
CA SER A 10 -3.18 -3.61 -21.77
C SER A 10 -3.07 -4.49 -20.52
N LEU A 11 -2.29 -5.57 -20.61
CA LEU A 11 -2.12 -6.42 -19.45
C LEU A 11 -1.28 -5.72 -18.40
N GLU A 12 -0.22 -5.07 -18.81
CA GLU A 12 0.62 -4.33 -17.89
C GLU A 12 -0.15 -3.18 -17.26
N ARG A 13 -0.96 -2.52 -18.09
CA ARG A 13 -1.77 -1.43 -17.58
C ARG A 13 -2.75 -1.92 -16.53
N ALA A 14 -3.40 -3.05 -16.79
CA ALA A 14 -4.34 -3.61 -15.85
C ALA A 14 -3.67 -3.97 -14.54
N GLN A 15 -2.42 -4.49 -14.60
CA GLN A 15 -1.68 -4.81 -13.41
C GLN A 15 -1.34 -3.57 -12.61
N LEU A 16 -0.94 -2.50 -13.30
CA LEU A 16 -0.64 -1.24 -12.64
C LEU A 16 -1.88 -0.65 -11.99
N GLU A 17 -3.01 -0.74 -12.66
CA GLU A 17 -4.25 -0.24 -12.10
C GLU A 17 -4.66 -1.02 -10.84
N LYS A 18 -4.47 -2.34 -10.86
CA LYS A 18 -4.76 -3.14 -9.70
C LYS A 18 -3.84 -2.75 -8.55
N LEU A 19 -2.57 -2.53 -8.84
CA LEU A 19 -1.61 -2.15 -7.83
C LEU A 19 -1.98 -0.79 -7.23
N CYS A 20 -2.35 0.15 -8.07
CA CYS A 20 -2.78 1.46 -7.58
C CYS A 20 -4.01 1.36 -6.69
N THR A 21 -4.95 0.52 -7.06
CA THR A 21 -6.16 0.30 -6.25
C THR A 21 -5.79 -0.31 -4.91
N SER A 22 -4.88 -1.28 -4.90
CA SER A 22 -4.44 -1.92 -3.67
C SER A 22 -3.73 -0.92 -2.76
N ILE A 23 -2.86 -0.10 -3.32
CA ILE A 23 -2.14 0.90 -2.53
C ILE A 23 -3.13 1.90 -1.93
N ARG A 24 -4.10 2.34 -2.73
CA ARG A 24 -5.09 3.28 -2.24
C ARG A 24 -5.91 2.70 -1.10
N GLY A 25 -6.30 1.43 -1.23
CA GLY A 25 -7.03 0.75 -0.18
C GLY A 25 -6.21 0.62 1.10
N LYS A 26 -4.90 0.32 0.96
CA LYS A 26 -4.03 0.21 2.12
C LYS A 26 -3.85 1.55 2.79
N LEU A 27 -3.70 2.62 2.01
CA LEU A 27 -3.56 3.95 2.59
C LEU A 27 -4.82 4.35 3.36
N GLN A 28 -5.99 4.02 2.85
CA GLN A 28 -7.23 4.31 3.55
C GLN A 28 -7.33 3.53 4.85
N PHE A 29 -6.91 2.28 4.83
CA PHE A 29 -6.94 1.45 6.02
C PHE A 29 -5.94 1.96 7.06
N MET A 30 -4.74 2.35 6.62
CA MET A 30 -3.73 2.90 7.52
C MET A 30 -4.22 4.21 8.14
N ASP A 31 -4.89 5.05 7.35
CA ASP A 31 -5.45 6.29 7.88
C ASP A 31 -6.48 5.98 8.97
N TYR A 32 -7.32 4.99 8.74
CA TYR A 32 -8.29 4.56 9.74
C TYR A 32 -7.61 4.09 11.01
N LEU A 33 -6.55 3.27 10.88
CA LEU A 33 -5.86 2.76 12.05
C LEU A 33 -5.20 3.87 12.86
N VAL A 34 -4.61 4.84 12.17
CA VAL A 34 -3.98 5.97 12.86
C VAL A 34 -5.04 6.78 13.60
N ARG A 35 -6.15 7.07 12.97
CA ARG A 35 -7.22 7.84 13.62
C ARG A 35 -7.80 7.10 14.81
N ALA A 36 -7.98 5.79 14.68
CA ALA A 36 -8.48 4.98 15.77
C ALA A 36 -7.48 4.97 16.93
N ALA A 37 -6.20 4.85 16.63
CA ALA A 37 -5.17 4.84 17.67
C ALA A 37 -5.12 6.20 18.38
N VAL A 38 -5.20 7.30 17.64
CA VAL A 38 -5.19 8.64 18.23
C VAL A 38 -6.39 8.81 19.16
N ALA A 39 -7.57 8.39 18.71
CA ALA A 39 -8.76 8.49 19.53
C ALA A 39 -8.63 7.68 20.82
N ASP A 40 -8.04 6.49 20.73
CA ASP A 40 -7.86 5.63 21.90
C ASP A 40 -6.81 6.20 22.84
N VAL A 41 -5.77 6.84 22.32
CA VAL A 41 -4.76 7.52 23.14
C VAL A 41 -5.41 8.68 23.90
N ASP A 42 -6.25 9.46 23.22
CA ASP A 42 -6.93 10.56 23.88
C ASP A 42 -7.85 10.06 24.98
N ARG A 43 -8.57 8.96 24.71
CA ARG A 43 -9.45 8.36 25.71
C ARG A 43 -8.65 7.81 26.88
N PHE A 44 -7.48 7.22 26.59
CA PHE A 44 -6.62 6.68 27.63
C PHE A 44 -6.17 7.80 28.58
N HIS A 45 -5.79 8.94 28.04
CA HIS A 45 -5.33 10.06 28.88
C HIS A 45 -6.46 10.69 29.69
N ALA A 46 -7.67 10.61 29.17
CA ALA A 46 -8.82 11.18 29.87
C ALA A 46 -9.46 10.23 30.86
N GLU A 47 -9.10 8.95 30.81
CA GLU A 47 -9.77 7.94 31.59
C GLU A 47 -9.13 7.79 32.96
N SER A 48 -9.96 7.74 34.01
CA SER A 48 -9.47 7.56 35.36
C SER A 48 -9.67 6.14 35.86
N ASP A 49 -10.51 5.36 35.23
CA ASP A 49 -10.75 3.99 35.66
C ASP A 49 -9.62 3.08 35.24
N ALA A 50 -9.00 2.40 36.23
CA ALA A 50 -7.82 1.60 35.94
C ALA A 50 -8.08 0.44 34.97
N GLY A 51 -9.22 -0.21 35.12
CA GLY A 51 -9.55 -1.34 34.25
C GLY A 51 -9.77 -0.88 32.82
N THR A 52 -10.46 0.24 32.64
CA THR A 52 -10.69 0.80 31.32
C THR A 52 -9.40 1.27 30.70
N ARG A 53 -8.48 1.83 31.50
CA ARG A 53 -7.18 2.24 30.98
C ARG A 53 -6.39 1.04 30.46
N ILE A 54 -6.44 -0.07 31.16
CA ILE A 54 -5.76 -1.29 30.71
C ILE A 54 -6.34 -1.75 29.37
N PHE A 55 -7.66 -1.73 29.24
CA PHE A 55 -8.31 -2.10 27.99
C PHE A 55 -7.92 -1.17 26.86
N LEU A 56 -7.92 0.14 27.10
CA LEU A 56 -7.54 1.12 26.07
C LEU A 56 -6.10 0.94 25.64
N ARG A 57 -5.23 0.62 26.60
CA ARG A 57 -3.84 0.36 26.26
C ARG A 57 -3.71 -0.84 25.34
N GLN A 58 -4.48 -1.88 25.59
CA GLN A 58 -4.48 -3.06 24.73
C GLN A 58 -4.96 -2.72 23.33
N LEU A 59 -5.98 -1.87 23.22
CA LEU A 59 -6.46 -1.43 21.91
C LEU A 59 -5.39 -0.65 21.17
N ILE A 60 -4.70 0.24 21.85
CA ILE A 60 -3.63 1.04 21.24
C ILE A 60 -2.52 0.12 20.74
N GLU A 61 -2.15 -0.87 21.55
CA GLU A 61 -1.12 -1.82 21.16
C GLU A 61 -1.55 -2.63 19.94
N MET A 62 -2.82 -3.00 19.88
CA MET A 62 -3.34 -3.73 18.74
C MET A 62 -3.29 -2.88 17.47
N HIS A 63 -3.70 -1.62 17.57
CA HIS A 63 -3.65 -0.73 16.42
C HIS A 63 -2.20 -0.51 15.97
N ALA A 64 -1.27 -0.38 16.91
CA ALA A 64 0.14 -0.21 16.59
C ALA A 64 0.69 -1.44 15.86
N SER A 65 0.31 -2.63 16.32
CA SER A 65 0.73 -3.86 15.66
C SER A 65 0.17 -3.94 14.25
N ASN A 66 -1.09 -3.61 14.08
CA ASN A 66 -1.72 -3.63 12.76
C ASN A 66 -1.07 -2.62 11.82
N LEU A 67 -0.72 -1.44 12.34
CA LEU A 67 -0.02 -0.45 11.53
C LEU A 67 1.36 -0.95 11.10
N THR A 68 2.07 -1.64 11.99
CA THR A 68 3.36 -2.19 11.65
C THR A 68 3.25 -3.17 10.49
N VAL A 69 2.23 -4.02 10.53
CA VAL A 69 2.00 -4.99 9.45
C VAL A 69 1.67 -4.26 8.14
N GLU A 70 0.82 -3.24 8.21
CA GLU A 70 0.43 -2.51 7.00
C GLU A 70 1.61 -1.73 6.42
N CYS A 71 2.47 -1.18 7.26
CA CYS A 71 3.66 -0.50 6.79
C CYS A 71 4.58 -1.47 6.06
N GLU A 72 4.71 -2.70 6.57
CA GLU A 72 5.52 -3.71 5.91
C GLU A 72 4.90 -4.08 4.56
N ASN A 73 3.58 -4.22 4.50
CA ASN A 73 2.90 -4.53 3.25
C ASN A 73 3.10 -3.41 2.24
N MET A 74 3.07 -2.15 2.68
CA MET A 74 3.30 -1.02 1.79
C MET A 74 4.72 -1.02 1.26
N ARG A 75 5.69 -1.41 2.08
CA ARG A 75 7.07 -1.50 1.64
C ARG A 75 7.21 -2.55 0.53
N LEU A 76 6.56 -3.69 0.69
CA LEU A 76 6.59 -4.74 -0.31
C LEU A 76 5.92 -4.29 -1.60
N MET A 77 4.81 -3.56 -1.49
CA MET A 77 4.14 -3.04 -2.67
C MET A 77 5.01 -2.01 -3.40
N SER A 78 5.75 -1.20 -2.65
CA SER A 78 6.66 -0.23 -3.24
C SER A 78 7.78 -0.94 -4.01
N GLU A 79 8.29 -2.02 -3.45
CA GLU A 79 9.32 -2.81 -4.12
C GLU A 79 8.78 -3.41 -5.41
N LEU A 80 7.52 -3.86 -5.39
CA LEU A 80 6.91 -4.41 -6.57
C LEU A 80 6.73 -3.32 -7.64
N CYS A 81 6.34 -2.13 -7.24
CA CYS A 81 6.22 -1.02 -8.16
C CYS A 81 7.57 -0.72 -8.82
N ASN A 82 8.64 -0.73 -8.02
CA ASN A 82 9.97 -0.47 -8.54
C ASN A 82 10.38 -1.55 -9.55
N SER A 83 10.02 -2.79 -9.27
CA SER A 83 10.31 -3.88 -10.19
C SER A 83 9.55 -3.71 -11.51
N LEU A 84 8.30 -3.26 -11.43
CA LEU A 84 7.51 -3.04 -12.62
C LEU A 84 8.10 -1.88 -13.43
N GLU A 85 8.52 -0.81 -12.78
CA GLU A 85 9.12 0.30 -13.48
C GLU A 85 10.41 -0.11 -14.19
N SER A 86 11.20 -0.94 -13.52
CA SER A 86 12.42 -1.43 -14.13
C SER A 86 12.11 -2.29 -15.35
N ALA A 87 11.11 -3.12 -15.25
CA ALA A 87 10.73 -3.98 -16.37
C ALA A 87 10.25 -3.14 -17.55
N ILE A 88 9.45 -2.12 -17.26
CA ILE A 88 8.95 -1.24 -18.31
C ILE A 88 10.08 -0.47 -18.95
N ALA A 89 11.02 -0.01 -18.16
CA ALA A 89 12.15 0.76 -18.69
C ALA A 89 13.01 -0.07 -19.64
N GLN A 90 12.95 -1.36 -19.54
CA GLN A 90 13.74 -2.20 -20.41
C GLN A 90 13.02 -2.55 -21.69
N VAL A 91 11.77 -2.15 -21.82
CA VAL A 91 11.06 -2.43 -23.04
C VAL A 91 11.59 -1.49 -24.13
N PRO A 92 11.91 -1.98 -25.29
CA PRO A 92 12.42 -1.13 -26.35
C PRO A 92 11.40 -0.09 -26.70
N ALA A 93 11.88 1.07 -26.88
CA ALA A 93 10.98 2.14 -27.17
C ALA A 93 10.80 2.44 -28.62
N PRO A 94 11.14 1.67 -29.51
CA PRO A 94 10.98 2.02 -30.91
C PRO A 94 9.57 2.17 -31.25
N LEU A 95 8.76 1.63 -30.42
CA LEU A 95 7.42 1.75 -30.73
C LEU A 95 6.98 3.11 -30.58
N ARG A 96 7.66 3.94 -30.00
CA ARG A 96 7.23 5.21 -29.88
C ARG A 96 7.27 5.74 -31.19
N ASN A 97 6.23 6.05 -31.62
CA ASN A 97 6.20 6.54 -32.89
C ASN A 97 6.83 7.72 -33.05
N GLY A 98 6.98 8.35 -32.08
CA GLY A 98 7.63 9.57 -32.28
C GLY A 98 8.91 9.20 -32.88
N ASP A 99 9.34 8.07 -32.46
CA ASP A 99 10.58 7.71 -33.01
C ASP A 99 10.39 7.40 -34.40
N ALA A 100 9.34 6.88 -34.74
CA ALA A 100 9.08 6.51 -36.06
C ALA A 100 9.02 7.75 -36.87
N ALA A 101 8.64 8.76 -36.33
CA ALA A 101 8.56 9.94 -37.12
C ALA A 101 9.96 10.50 -37.27
#